data_ff98cacdfd338eaead449fa0ba403b56
#
_entry.id   ff98cacdfd338eaead449fa0ba403b56
#
_cell.length_a   1.000
_cell.length_b   1.000
_cell.length_c   1.000
_cell.angle_alpha   90.00
_cell.angle_beta   90.00
_cell.angle_gamma   90.00
#
_symmetry.space_group_name_H-M   'P 1'
#
loop_
_entity.id
_entity.type
_entity.pdbx_description
1 polymer ?
#
loop_
_entity_poly.entity_id
_entity_poly.type
_entity_poly.pdbx_seq_one_letter_code
_entity_poly.pdbx_strand_id
1 'polypeptide(L)'
;MEIKTVTVIGANGTMGCNISGIFASFGNAKVHMACRSMEKAEKAVARAAKSVRAEAIAENLVPATFDDLPACVAESDLIFESVSEDFETKEDIIHRIADHVREDAILATGTSGLSIDKLAEMYPEKLRSRFIGMHFFNPPYTLTLCEIIPSEYTDKEMAKFLMQYAKDKLVRTVVKVADTAAFLGNRIGFQFINEACQYAEMYKDNGGIDYIDAILGQFTGRNMPPIATADFVGLDVHKAIVDNIYNNTKDYARSTFILPDYIQKLIDQGKLGRKVKEGLYKTVVNEAGKKIQYVYDIDSGEYREKMRYSFPFAKKMIDSLHQGDYKAAFDSLKHNHSIEAEICLSFLIKYVLYSITAVKLASDDLHAADAAMATGFGWVPPLAVIDALGGKNEFMKLAQDRLSSELLARIKLKETLKDLPAGSYYDFRSYFKGKQ
;
A
#
# COMPACT_ATOMS: atom_id res chain seq x y z
N MET A 1 10.27 12.11 -26.19
CA MET A 1 10.45 10.71 -25.77
C MET A 1 9.12 10.00 -25.94
N GLU A 2 9.10 8.77 -26.42
CA GLU A 2 7.89 7.95 -26.59
C GLU A 2 8.21 6.53 -26.10
N ILE A 3 7.28 5.86 -25.39
CA ILE A 3 7.46 4.48 -24.92
C ILE A 3 6.61 3.56 -25.79
N LYS A 4 7.26 2.79 -26.66
CA LYS A 4 6.65 1.83 -27.59
C LYS A 4 6.97 0.38 -27.23
N THR A 5 8.16 0.16 -26.67
CA THR A 5 8.64 -1.17 -26.27
C THR A 5 9.06 -1.15 -24.81
N VAL A 6 8.57 -2.12 -24.05
CA VAL A 6 8.85 -2.28 -22.62
C VAL A 6 9.37 -3.68 -22.36
N THR A 7 10.41 -3.82 -21.56
CA THR A 7 10.80 -5.12 -20.99
C THR A 7 10.42 -5.17 -19.52
N VAL A 8 9.58 -6.13 -19.12
CA VAL A 8 9.27 -6.40 -17.72
C VAL A 8 10.04 -7.62 -17.25
N ILE A 9 10.97 -7.42 -16.32
CA ILE A 9 11.85 -8.46 -15.77
C ILE A 9 11.19 -9.01 -14.49
N GLY A 10 11.01 -10.33 -14.40
CA GLY A 10 10.25 -10.96 -13.31
C GLY A 10 8.73 -10.99 -13.57
N ALA A 11 8.33 -11.01 -14.84
CA ALA A 11 6.93 -10.94 -15.28
C ALA A 11 6.05 -12.11 -14.80
N ASN A 12 6.60 -13.21 -14.28
CA ASN A 12 5.83 -14.30 -13.69
C ASN A 12 5.34 -14.00 -12.27
N GLY A 13 5.86 -12.98 -11.58
CA GLY A 13 5.34 -12.48 -10.31
C GLY A 13 3.95 -11.86 -10.46
N THR A 14 3.23 -11.67 -9.34
CA THR A 14 1.89 -11.07 -9.38
C THR A 14 1.93 -9.64 -9.93
N MET A 15 2.85 -8.81 -9.44
CA MET A 15 2.99 -7.43 -9.89
C MET A 15 3.53 -7.35 -11.31
N GLY A 16 4.62 -8.03 -11.61
CA GLY A 16 5.21 -8.03 -12.97
C GLY A 16 4.21 -8.44 -14.05
N CYS A 17 3.41 -9.47 -13.79
CA CYS A 17 2.37 -9.91 -14.72
C CYS A 17 1.27 -8.83 -14.93
N ASN A 18 0.75 -8.26 -13.85
CA ASN A 18 -0.30 -7.24 -13.94
C ASN A 18 0.20 -5.95 -14.59
N ILE A 19 1.43 -5.53 -14.28
CA ILE A 19 2.06 -4.33 -14.83
C ILE A 19 2.35 -4.52 -16.33
N SER A 20 2.79 -5.72 -16.75
CA SER A 20 2.91 -6.05 -18.17
C SER A 20 1.59 -5.83 -18.91
N GLY A 21 0.48 -6.28 -18.34
CA GLY A 21 -0.85 -6.03 -18.89
C GLY A 21 -1.21 -4.54 -18.94
N ILE A 22 -0.81 -3.74 -17.95
CA ILE A 22 -1.03 -2.28 -17.93
C ILE A 22 -0.24 -1.59 -19.04
N PHE A 23 1.04 -1.91 -19.22
CA PHE A 23 1.85 -1.34 -20.30
C PHE A 23 1.30 -1.73 -21.68
N ALA A 24 0.88 -2.97 -21.85
CA ALA A 24 0.31 -3.42 -23.11
C ALA A 24 -1.07 -2.81 -23.42
N SER A 25 -1.94 -2.66 -22.39
CA SER A 25 -3.32 -2.20 -22.57
C SER A 25 -3.44 -0.68 -22.60
N PHE A 26 -3.02 -0.03 -21.54
CA PHE A 26 -3.13 1.42 -21.41
C PHE A 26 -1.99 2.14 -22.13
N GLY A 27 -0.77 1.61 -22.02
CA GLY A 27 0.42 2.16 -22.68
C GLY A 27 0.48 1.90 -24.19
N ASN A 28 -0.30 0.97 -24.68
CA ASN A 28 -0.24 0.48 -26.07
C ASN A 28 1.18 0.10 -26.52
N ALA A 29 1.94 -0.50 -25.58
CA ALA A 29 3.34 -0.87 -25.79
C ALA A 29 3.48 -2.37 -26.11
N LYS A 30 4.46 -2.73 -26.94
CA LYS A 30 4.98 -4.10 -27.03
C LYS A 30 5.73 -4.41 -25.73
N VAL A 31 5.38 -5.51 -25.07
CA VAL A 31 5.93 -5.86 -23.75
C VAL A 31 6.61 -7.22 -23.78
N HIS A 32 7.95 -7.22 -23.62
CA HIS A 32 8.71 -8.43 -23.38
C HIS A 32 8.52 -8.86 -21.92
N MET A 33 7.92 -10.04 -21.71
CA MET A 33 7.66 -10.59 -20.39
C MET A 33 8.77 -11.57 -19.99
N ALA A 34 9.87 -11.05 -19.45
CA ALA A 34 11.07 -11.84 -19.14
C ALA A 34 10.93 -12.64 -17.84
N CYS A 35 11.12 -13.95 -17.94
CA CYS A 35 11.03 -14.92 -16.85
C CYS A 35 12.25 -15.85 -16.85
N ARG A 36 12.44 -16.62 -15.76
CA ARG A 36 13.54 -17.60 -15.63
C ARG A 36 13.43 -18.78 -16.62
N SER A 37 12.26 -19.06 -17.19
CA SER A 37 12.06 -20.11 -18.20
C SER A 37 10.92 -19.73 -19.13
N MET A 38 10.94 -20.25 -20.35
CA MET A 38 9.92 -19.99 -21.37
C MET A 38 8.53 -20.47 -20.90
N GLU A 39 8.43 -21.62 -20.26
CA GLU A 39 7.17 -22.11 -19.67
C GLU A 39 6.54 -21.10 -18.70
N LYS A 40 7.36 -20.46 -17.84
CA LYS A 40 6.88 -19.43 -16.90
C LYS A 40 6.47 -18.16 -17.66
N ALA A 41 7.18 -17.79 -18.71
CA ALA A 41 6.88 -16.62 -19.52
C ALA A 41 5.54 -16.80 -20.27
N GLU A 42 5.31 -17.93 -20.91
CA GLU A 42 4.07 -18.25 -21.61
C GLU A 42 2.86 -18.28 -20.65
N LYS A 43 3.03 -18.88 -19.46
CA LYS A 43 1.98 -18.85 -18.41
C LYS A 43 1.71 -17.42 -17.91
N ALA A 44 2.74 -16.58 -17.82
CA ALA A 44 2.59 -15.18 -17.42
C ALA A 44 1.84 -14.38 -18.50
N VAL A 45 2.19 -14.55 -19.78
CA VAL A 45 1.47 -13.95 -20.92
C VAL A 45 0.00 -14.35 -20.91
N ALA A 46 -0.31 -15.65 -20.80
CA ALA A 46 -1.70 -16.12 -20.76
C ALA A 46 -2.49 -15.52 -19.58
N ARG A 47 -1.85 -15.37 -18.42
CA ARG A 47 -2.46 -14.76 -17.23
C ARG A 47 -2.69 -13.26 -17.42
N ALA A 48 -1.72 -12.51 -17.96
CA ALA A 48 -1.84 -11.08 -18.24
C ALA A 48 -2.93 -10.82 -19.30
N ALA A 49 -2.93 -11.55 -20.41
CA ALA A 49 -3.95 -11.47 -21.46
C ALA A 49 -5.37 -11.68 -20.90
N LYS A 50 -5.55 -12.69 -20.04
CA LYS A 50 -6.84 -12.95 -19.37
C LYS A 50 -7.29 -11.77 -18.50
N SER A 51 -6.38 -11.08 -17.86
CA SER A 51 -6.68 -9.92 -17.02
C SER A 51 -7.10 -8.69 -17.83
N VAL A 52 -6.57 -8.53 -19.03
CA VAL A 52 -6.86 -7.38 -19.93
C VAL A 52 -8.15 -7.58 -20.73
N ARG A 53 -8.61 -8.80 -20.91
CA ARG A 53 -9.86 -9.18 -21.62
C ARG A 53 -10.00 -8.63 -23.03
N ALA A 54 -8.90 -8.40 -23.75
CA ALA A 54 -8.91 -7.91 -25.12
C ALA A 54 -7.85 -8.66 -25.97
N GLU A 55 -8.27 -9.39 -26.99
CA GLU A 55 -7.38 -10.19 -27.83
C GLU A 55 -6.30 -9.35 -28.53
N ALA A 56 -6.66 -8.18 -29.05
CA ALA A 56 -5.72 -7.27 -29.71
C ALA A 56 -4.55 -6.80 -28.81
N ILE A 57 -4.75 -6.82 -27.49
CA ILE A 57 -3.73 -6.44 -26.52
C ILE A 57 -2.82 -7.63 -26.17
N ALA A 58 -3.35 -8.86 -26.28
CA ALA A 58 -2.57 -10.06 -26.05
C ALA A 58 -1.41 -10.20 -27.05
N GLU A 59 -1.58 -9.72 -28.27
CA GLU A 59 -0.54 -9.70 -29.31
C GLU A 59 0.66 -8.82 -28.93
N ASN A 60 0.46 -7.83 -28.06
CA ASN A 60 1.53 -6.98 -27.56
C ASN A 60 2.36 -7.63 -26.44
N LEU A 61 1.93 -8.80 -25.91
CA LEU A 61 2.61 -9.50 -24.82
C LEU A 61 3.50 -10.60 -25.39
N VAL A 62 4.81 -10.43 -25.32
CA VAL A 62 5.80 -11.33 -25.91
C VAL A 62 6.53 -12.10 -24.79
N PRO A 63 6.44 -13.45 -24.76
CA PRO A 63 7.21 -14.21 -23.76
C PRO A 63 8.71 -14.14 -24.08
N ALA A 64 9.52 -14.00 -23.04
CA ALA A 64 10.98 -13.98 -23.09
C ALA A 64 11.58 -14.69 -21.88
N THR A 65 12.81 -15.17 -22.01
CA THR A 65 13.60 -15.72 -20.92
C THR A 65 14.65 -14.71 -20.42
N PHE A 66 15.31 -15.01 -19.31
CA PHE A 66 16.44 -14.20 -18.88
C PHE A 66 17.66 -14.28 -19.81
N ASP A 67 17.75 -15.32 -20.65
CA ASP A 67 18.78 -15.43 -21.68
C ASP A 67 18.52 -14.46 -22.85
N ASP A 68 17.27 -14.06 -23.08
CA ASP A 68 16.87 -13.10 -24.09
C ASP A 68 17.02 -11.64 -23.62
N LEU A 69 17.34 -11.39 -22.35
CA LEU A 69 17.42 -10.03 -21.78
C LEU A 69 18.31 -9.09 -22.59
N PRO A 70 19.52 -9.48 -23.05
CA PRO A 70 20.35 -8.59 -23.87
C PRO A 70 19.63 -8.02 -25.09
N ALA A 71 18.91 -8.87 -25.82
CA ALA A 71 18.17 -8.44 -27.00
C ALA A 71 16.93 -7.61 -26.63
N CYS A 72 16.18 -8.05 -25.61
CA CYS A 72 14.96 -7.36 -25.16
C CYS A 72 15.26 -5.93 -24.67
N VAL A 73 16.29 -5.74 -23.84
CA VAL A 73 16.60 -4.41 -23.30
C VAL A 73 17.22 -3.48 -24.33
N ALA A 74 17.93 -4.02 -25.34
CA ALA A 74 18.51 -3.23 -26.43
C ALA A 74 17.43 -2.57 -27.31
N GLU A 75 16.23 -3.13 -27.43
CA GLU A 75 15.12 -2.54 -28.19
C GLU A 75 14.12 -1.77 -27.33
N SER A 76 14.23 -1.81 -25.99
CA SER A 76 13.25 -1.24 -25.07
C SER A 76 13.47 0.24 -24.83
N ASP A 77 12.36 0.99 -24.75
CA ASP A 77 12.32 2.38 -24.31
C ASP A 77 12.22 2.50 -22.79
N LEU A 78 11.63 1.47 -22.15
CA LEU A 78 11.53 1.34 -20.70
C LEU A 78 11.78 -0.10 -20.27
N ILE A 79 12.62 -0.28 -19.27
CA ILE A 79 12.89 -1.55 -18.61
C ILE A 79 12.29 -1.45 -17.18
N PHE A 80 11.34 -2.32 -16.87
CA PHE A 80 10.69 -2.37 -15.57
C PHE A 80 11.08 -3.64 -14.82
N GLU A 81 11.80 -3.51 -13.72
CA GLU A 81 12.24 -4.61 -12.88
C GLU A 81 11.21 -4.92 -11.78
N SER A 82 10.81 -6.19 -11.66
CA SER A 82 9.86 -6.72 -10.67
C SER A 82 10.27 -8.11 -10.18
N VAL A 83 11.56 -8.29 -9.86
CA VAL A 83 12.10 -9.52 -9.27
C VAL A 83 11.97 -9.51 -7.74
N SER A 84 12.58 -10.48 -7.05
CA SER A 84 12.59 -10.58 -5.59
C SER A 84 13.10 -9.31 -4.92
N GLU A 85 12.56 -9.02 -3.72
CA GLU A 85 12.82 -7.79 -2.97
C GLU A 85 14.11 -7.92 -2.13
N ASP A 86 15.22 -8.17 -2.80
CA ASP A 86 16.56 -8.25 -2.22
C ASP A 86 17.61 -7.66 -3.16
N PHE A 87 18.64 -7.05 -2.58
CA PHE A 87 19.70 -6.37 -3.33
C PHE A 87 20.50 -7.31 -4.23
N GLU A 88 20.81 -8.52 -3.78
CA GLU A 88 21.64 -9.49 -4.52
C GLU A 88 20.93 -9.91 -5.82
N THR A 89 19.65 -10.25 -5.75
CA THR A 89 18.86 -10.61 -6.95
C THR A 89 18.77 -9.44 -7.93
N LYS A 90 18.60 -8.21 -7.43
CA LYS A 90 18.52 -7.02 -8.30
C LYS A 90 19.88 -6.70 -8.93
N GLU A 91 20.97 -6.84 -8.18
CA GLU A 91 22.34 -6.68 -8.69
C GLU A 91 22.67 -7.68 -9.80
N ASP A 92 22.30 -8.96 -9.65
CA ASP A 92 22.44 -9.97 -10.71
C ASP A 92 21.71 -9.56 -12.00
N ILE A 93 20.50 -9.04 -11.89
CA ILE A 93 19.74 -8.52 -13.03
C ILE A 93 20.45 -7.31 -13.66
N ILE A 94 20.92 -6.36 -12.85
CA ILE A 94 21.64 -5.18 -13.34
C ILE A 94 22.88 -5.59 -14.14
N HIS A 95 23.67 -6.53 -13.63
CA HIS A 95 24.86 -7.04 -14.33
C HIS A 95 24.52 -7.69 -15.67
N ARG A 96 23.36 -8.36 -15.78
CA ARG A 96 22.94 -9.00 -17.04
C ARG A 96 22.51 -8.02 -18.12
N ILE A 97 22.02 -6.83 -17.74
CA ILE A 97 21.42 -5.90 -18.69
C ILE A 97 22.27 -4.65 -18.98
N ALA A 98 23.10 -4.21 -18.04
CA ALA A 98 23.73 -2.89 -18.07
C ALA A 98 24.52 -2.58 -19.36
N ASP A 99 25.21 -3.57 -19.94
CA ASP A 99 25.98 -3.39 -21.15
C ASP A 99 25.14 -3.36 -22.45
N HIS A 100 23.85 -3.71 -22.34
CA HIS A 100 22.95 -3.82 -23.48
C HIS A 100 21.83 -2.76 -23.48
N VAL A 101 21.67 -2.04 -22.38
CA VAL A 101 20.67 -0.97 -22.27
C VAL A 101 21.08 0.24 -23.09
N ARG A 102 20.15 0.77 -23.87
CA ARG A 102 20.35 2.03 -24.60
C ARG A 102 20.48 3.20 -23.62
N GLU A 103 21.35 4.16 -23.95
CA GLU A 103 21.57 5.33 -23.08
C GLU A 103 20.36 6.25 -22.91
N ASP A 104 19.39 6.19 -23.82
CA ASP A 104 18.14 6.95 -23.76
C ASP A 104 16.97 6.18 -23.14
N ALA A 105 17.14 4.87 -22.87
CA ALA A 105 16.10 4.05 -22.23
C ALA A 105 15.88 4.44 -20.76
N ILE A 106 14.67 4.23 -20.25
CA ILE A 106 14.31 4.43 -18.84
C ILE A 106 14.48 3.11 -18.10
N LEU A 107 15.15 3.15 -16.95
CA LEU A 107 15.32 2.03 -16.03
C LEU A 107 14.43 2.25 -14.82
N ALA A 108 13.42 1.42 -14.64
CA ALA A 108 12.48 1.54 -13.52
C ALA A 108 12.48 0.28 -12.65
N THR A 109 12.43 0.45 -11.35
CA THR A 109 12.23 -0.65 -10.39
C THR A 109 10.88 -0.55 -9.70
N GLY A 110 10.21 -1.68 -9.55
CA GLY A 110 8.96 -1.82 -8.81
C GLY A 110 9.15 -2.18 -7.33
N THR A 111 10.34 -1.94 -6.77
CA THR A 111 10.62 -2.18 -5.34
C THR A 111 9.61 -1.49 -4.45
N SER A 112 9.24 -2.13 -3.33
CA SER A 112 8.29 -1.58 -2.35
C SER A 112 8.98 -0.92 -1.14
N GLY A 113 10.33 -1.00 -1.05
CA GLY A 113 11.00 -0.46 0.13
C GLY A 113 12.52 -0.47 0.12
N LEU A 114 13.17 -1.02 -0.92
CA LEU A 114 14.62 -0.87 -1.05
C LEU A 114 14.97 0.55 -1.50
N SER A 115 16.09 1.07 -1.01
CA SER A 115 16.55 2.42 -1.37
C SER A 115 16.82 2.52 -2.87
N ILE A 116 16.21 3.51 -3.51
CA ILE A 116 16.37 3.80 -4.93
C ILE A 116 17.77 4.33 -5.21
N ASP A 117 18.33 5.14 -4.29
CA ASP A 117 19.70 5.64 -4.39
C ASP A 117 20.72 4.49 -4.41
N LYS A 118 20.61 3.54 -3.47
CA LYS A 118 21.51 2.36 -3.44
C LYS A 118 21.38 1.47 -4.67
N LEU A 119 20.16 1.31 -5.19
CA LEU A 119 19.96 0.56 -6.43
C LEU A 119 20.54 1.30 -7.64
N ALA A 120 20.42 2.63 -7.68
CA ALA A 120 21.03 3.45 -8.74
C ALA A 120 22.55 3.33 -8.75
N GLU A 121 23.20 3.27 -7.58
CA GLU A 121 24.66 3.11 -7.45
C GLU A 121 25.20 1.81 -8.04
N MET A 122 24.37 0.75 -8.14
CA MET A 122 24.73 -0.52 -8.75
C MET A 122 24.86 -0.44 -10.28
N TYR A 123 24.21 0.56 -10.90
CA TYR A 123 24.32 0.79 -12.34
C TYR A 123 25.62 1.53 -12.69
N PRO A 124 26.19 1.30 -13.89
CA PRO A 124 27.25 2.14 -14.44
C PRO A 124 26.85 3.61 -14.42
N GLU A 125 27.80 4.49 -14.15
CA GLU A 125 27.56 5.94 -13.95
C GLU A 125 26.71 6.56 -15.08
N LYS A 126 26.99 6.19 -16.35
CA LYS A 126 26.24 6.66 -17.53
C LYS A 126 24.74 6.33 -17.51
N LEU A 127 24.31 5.29 -16.77
CA LEU A 127 22.91 4.85 -16.69
C LEU A 127 22.17 5.36 -15.45
N ARG A 128 22.86 5.83 -14.42
CA ARG A 128 22.25 6.25 -13.14
C ARG A 128 21.20 7.35 -13.30
N SER A 129 21.45 8.29 -14.23
CA SER A 129 20.49 9.36 -14.52
C SER A 129 19.17 8.87 -15.16
N ARG A 130 19.16 7.64 -15.66
CA ARG A 130 18.02 7.00 -16.29
C ARG A 130 17.26 6.07 -15.34
N PHE A 131 17.75 5.88 -14.11
CA PHE A 131 17.16 4.99 -13.12
C PHE A 131 16.20 5.72 -12.19
N ILE A 132 15.04 5.06 -11.88
CA ILE A 132 13.97 5.64 -11.06
C ILE A 132 13.12 4.54 -10.41
N GLY A 133 12.55 4.79 -9.24
CA GLY A 133 11.50 3.96 -8.65
C GLY A 133 10.14 4.25 -9.27
N MET A 134 9.38 3.19 -9.58
CA MET A 134 8.01 3.27 -10.10
C MET A 134 7.13 2.25 -9.37
N HIS A 135 6.63 2.62 -8.20
CA HIS A 135 5.97 1.73 -7.27
C HIS A 135 4.46 1.70 -7.49
N PHE A 136 3.91 0.51 -7.75
CA PHE A 136 2.48 0.25 -7.93
C PHE A 136 1.90 -0.53 -6.76
N PHE A 137 0.58 -0.44 -6.60
CA PHE A 137 -0.17 -1.11 -5.54
C PHE A 137 -1.02 -2.26 -6.10
N ASN A 138 -1.13 -3.34 -5.33
CA ASN A 138 -1.82 -4.57 -5.76
C ASN A 138 -3.27 -4.61 -5.25
N PRO A 139 -4.28 -4.85 -6.09
CA PRO A 139 -4.20 -5.09 -7.53
C PRO A 139 -4.18 -3.78 -8.35
N PRO A 140 -3.24 -3.60 -9.29
CA PRO A 140 -3.01 -2.31 -9.94
C PRO A 140 -4.11 -1.89 -10.93
N TYR A 141 -5.00 -2.78 -11.30
CA TYR A 141 -6.20 -2.45 -12.09
C TYR A 141 -7.28 -1.70 -11.27
N THR A 142 -7.26 -1.86 -9.94
CA THR A 142 -8.22 -1.25 -9.02
C THR A 142 -7.57 -0.14 -8.21
N LEU A 143 -6.34 -0.37 -7.76
CA LEU A 143 -5.54 0.60 -7.02
C LEU A 143 -4.66 1.35 -8.02
N THR A 144 -5.04 2.59 -8.32
CA THR A 144 -4.42 3.35 -9.42
C THR A 144 -3.19 4.14 -9.01
N LEU A 145 -2.80 4.11 -7.74
CA LEU A 145 -1.61 4.81 -7.27
C LEU A 145 -0.35 4.31 -7.98
N CYS A 146 0.47 5.26 -8.39
CA CYS A 146 1.84 5.06 -8.85
C CYS A 146 2.74 6.09 -8.17
N GLU A 147 3.55 5.65 -7.23
CA GLU A 147 4.58 6.49 -6.64
C GLU A 147 5.79 6.51 -7.57
N ILE A 148 6.26 7.71 -7.90
CA ILE A 148 7.49 7.93 -8.67
C ILE A 148 8.55 8.43 -7.69
N ILE A 149 9.61 7.66 -7.58
CA ILE A 149 10.68 7.85 -6.59
C ILE A 149 11.99 8.10 -7.34
N PRO A 150 12.36 9.37 -7.61
CA PRO A 150 13.67 9.69 -8.18
C PRO A 150 14.78 9.36 -7.19
N SER A 151 15.91 8.85 -7.69
CA SER A 151 17.19 8.84 -6.96
C SER A 151 17.84 10.23 -7.00
N GLU A 152 18.91 10.42 -6.25
CA GLU A 152 19.73 11.63 -6.32
C GLU A 152 20.38 11.84 -7.72
N TYR A 153 20.53 10.75 -8.49
CA TYR A 153 21.12 10.75 -9.84
C TYR A 153 20.10 11.00 -10.95
N THR A 154 18.80 10.77 -10.67
CA THR A 154 17.74 10.74 -11.67
C THR A 154 17.61 12.07 -12.43
N ASP A 155 17.62 12.02 -13.77
CA ASP A 155 17.35 13.18 -14.62
C ASP A 155 15.96 13.73 -14.40
N LYS A 156 15.86 15.04 -14.13
CA LYS A 156 14.60 15.69 -13.76
C LYS A 156 13.59 15.72 -14.91
N GLU A 157 14.03 15.87 -16.16
CA GLU A 157 13.14 15.92 -17.31
C GLU A 157 12.63 14.52 -17.66
N MET A 158 13.47 13.49 -17.50
CA MET A 158 13.06 12.10 -17.61
C MET A 158 12.01 11.75 -16.54
N ALA A 159 12.22 12.15 -15.29
CA ALA A 159 11.26 11.92 -14.21
C ALA A 159 9.91 12.60 -14.51
N LYS A 160 9.91 13.85 -14.97
CA LYS A 160 8.69 14.57 -15.40
C LYS A 160 7.98 13.85 -16.54
N PHE A 161 8.75 13.41 -17.55
CA PHE A 161 8.18 12.65 -18.66
C PHE A 161 7.51 11.37 -18.18
N LEU A 162 8.17 10.59 -17.30
CA LEU A 162 7.63 9.33 -16.78
C LEU A 162 6.36 9.57 -15.93
N MET A 163 6.34 10.63 -15.12
CA MET A 163 5.14 11.02 -14.35
C MET A 163 3.97 11.34 -15.30
N GLN A 164 4.22 12.12 -16.35
CA GLN A 164 3.18 12.46 -17.33
C GLN A 164 2.72 11.23 -18.12
N TYR A 165 3.64 10.36 -18.52
CA TYR A 165 3.32 9.09 -19.18
C TYR A 165 2.45 8.19 -18.28
N ALA A 166 2.82 8.02 -17.01
CA ALA A 166 2.07 7.22 -16.06
C ALA A 166 0.65 7.80 -15.84
N LYS A 167 0.51 9.12 -15.78
CA LYS A 167 -0.76 9.81 -15.62
C LYS A 167 -1.65 9.67 -16.86
N ASP A 168 -1.15 10.05 -18.03
CA ASP A 168 -1.96 10.23 -19.24
C ASP A 168 -2.16 8.93 -20.02
N LYS A 169 -1.10 8.10 -20.09
CA LYS A 169 -1.13 6.85 -20.84
C LYS A 169 -1.53 5.66 -19.98
N LEU A 170 -0.90 5.50 -18.81
CA LEU A 170 -1.23 4.37 -17.93
C LEU A 170 -2.45 4.63 -17.03
N VAL A 171 -3.03 5.83 -17.08
CA VAL A 171 -4.20 6.25 -16.29
C VAL A 171 -3.97 6.03 -14.79
N ARG A 172 -2.81 6.47 -14.29
CA ARG A 172 -2.43 6.35 -12.88
C ARG A 172 -2.67 7.64 -12.11
N THR A 173 -2.96 7.51 -10.82
CA THR A 173 -2.80 8.60 -9.87
C THR A 173 -1.33 8.67 -9.49
N VAL A 174 -0.63 9.68 -9.98
CA VAL A 174 0.81 9.79 -9.83
C VAL A 174 1.16 10.72 -8.69
N VAL A 175 2.02 10.27 -7.78
CA VAL A 175 2.62 11.09 -6.73
C VAL A 175 4.14 10.98 -6.80
N LYS A 176 4.83 12.11 -6.67
CA LYS A 176 6.29 12.13 -6.54
C LYS A 176 6.63 12.03 -5.06
N VAL A 177 7.47 11.08 -4.72
CA VAL A 177 7.92 10.87 -3.34
C VAL A 177 9.44 10.70 -3.26
N ALA A 178 10.01 11.10 -2.14
CA ALA A 178 11.43 10.92 -1.87
C ALA A 178 11.76 9.45 -1.54
N ASP A 179 13.02 9.07 -1.72
CA ASP A 179 13.54 7.75 -1.33
C ASP A 179 13.60 7.62 0.20
N THR A 180 12.46 7.29 0.80
CA THR A 180 12.30 7.07 2.24
C THR A 180 11.83 5.65 2.51
N ALA A 181 12.05 5.13 3.71
CA ALA A 181 11.66 3.77 4.09
C ALA A 181 10.17 3.51 3.79
N ALA A 182 9.90 2.54 2.93
CA ALA A 182 8.58 2.15 2.43
C ALA A 182 7.79 3.30 1.75
N PHE A 183 8.46 4.34 1.29
CA PHE A 183 7.95 5.50 0.55
C PHE A 183 6.84 6.24 1.32
N LEU A 184 5.67 6.51 0.72
CA LEU A 184 4.58 7.24 1.36
C LEU A 184 3.38 6.36 1.71
N GLY A 185 2.80 5.69 0.73
CA GLY A 185 1.57 4.93 0.92
C GLY A 185 1.74 3.78 1.90
N ASN A 186 2.76 2.95 1.71
CA ASN A 186 3.05 1.84 2.62
C ASN A 186 3.40 2.34 4.02
N ARG A 187 4.18 3.42 4.14
CA ARG A 187 4.54 4.00 5.43
C ARG A 187 3.31 4.40 6.23
N ILE A 188 2.36 5.11 5.63
CA ILE A 188 1.09 5.50 6.29
C ILE A 188 0.22 4.28 6.60
N GLY A 189 0.00 3.43 5.60
CA GLY A 189 -0.88 2.28 5.74
C GLY A 189 -0.42 1.29 6.79
N PHE A 190 0.86 0.94 6.79
CA PHE A 190 1.41 -0.05 7.73
C PHE A 190 1.63 0.50 9.13
N GLN A 191 1.77 1.82 9.30
CA GLN A 191 1.70 2.42 10.63
C GLN A 191 0.35 2.12 11.30
N PHE A 192 -0.75 2.40 10.62
CA PHE A 192 -2.09 2.17 11.12
C PHE A 192 -2.38 0.67 11.35
N ILE A 193 -2.00 -0.17 10.38
CA ILE A 193 -2.24 -1.62 10.42
C ILE A 193 -1.48 -2.25 11.59
N ASN A 194 -0.19 -1.95 11.72
CA ASN A 194 0.62 -2.57 12.77
C ASN A 194 0.23 -2.06 14.17
N GLU A 195 -0.11 -0.78 14.31
CA GLU A 195 -0.65 -0.27 15.58
C GLU A 195 -1.96 -0.96 15.94
N ALA A 196 -2.85 -1.27 14.98
CA ALA A 196 -4.05 -2.06 15.23
C ALA A 196 -3.71 -3.49 15.69
N CYS A 197 -2.66 -4.10 15.13
CA CYS A 197 -2.17 -5.40 15.61
C CYS A 197 -1.64 -5.33 17.06
N GLN A 198 -0.94 -4.26 17.43
CA GLN A 198 -0.48 -4.03 18.81
C GLN A 198 -1.68 -3.85 19.77
N TYR A 199 -2.72 -3.13 19.32
CA TYR A 199 -3.95 -2.98 20.11
C TYR A 199 -4.71 -4.30 20.25
N ALA A 200 -4.70 -5.18 19.25
CA ALA A 200 -5.30 -6.51 19.37
C ALA A 200 -4.62 -7.34 20.49
N GLU A 201 -3.31 -7.23 20.65
CA GLU A 201 -2.59 -7.87 21.76
C GLU A 201 -2.95 -7.23 23.11
N MET A 202 -3.03 -5.90 23.16
CA MET A 202 -3.41 -5.15 24.38
C MET A 202 -4.84 -5.49 24.85
N TYR A 203 -5.75 -5.72 23.91
CA TYR A 203 -7.16 -6.04 24.17
C TYR A 203 -7.51 -7.51 23.91
N LYS A 204 -6.54 -8.43 24.08
CA LYS A 204 -6.76 -9.86 23.85
C LYS A 204 -7.89 -10.44 24.69
N ASP A 205 -8.04 -10.01 25.94
CA ASP A 205 -9.10 -10.44 26.85
C ASP A 205 -10.51 -9.95 26.42
N ASN A 206 -10.58 -8.91 25.57
CA ASN A 206 -11.83 -8.38 24.99
C ASN A 206 -12.18 -9.02 23.64
N GLY A 207 -11.31 -9.92 23.13
CA GLY A 207 -11.46 -10.59 21.85
C GLY A 207 -10.34 -10.32 20.84
N GLY A 208 -9.45 -9.38 21.13
CA GLY A 208 -8.22 -9.17 20.35
C GLY A 208 -8.47 -8.77 18.91
N ILE A 209 -8.13 -9.66 17.98
CA ILE A 209 -8.08 -9.38 16.53
C ILE A 209 -9.43 -8.93 15.97
N ASP A 210 -10.47 -9.72 16.13
CA ASP A 210 -11.79 -9.41 15.56
C ASP A 210 -12.52 -8.30 16.34
N TYR A 211 -12.18 -8.08 17.61
CA TYR A 211 -12.65 -6.95 18.39
C TYR A 211 -12.11 -5.63 17.84
N ILE A 212 -10.80 -5.51 17.64
CA ILE A 212 -10.18 -4.30 17.08
C ILE A 212 -10.60 -4.08 15.61
N ASP A 213 -10.67 -5.13 14.80
CA ASP A 213 -11.18 -5.02 13.43
C ASP A 213 -12.66 -4.59 13.37
N ALA A 214 -13.46 -4.92 14.38
CA ALA A 214 -14.84 -4.42 14.47
C ALA A 214 -14.90 -2.94 14.86
N ILE A 215 -14.03 -2.48 15.77
CA ILE A 215 -13.92 -1.06 16.16
C ILE A 215 -13.44 -0.20 14.99
N LEU A 216 -12.50 -0.70 14.20
CA LEU A 216 -11.89 -0.01 13.06
C LEU A 216 -12.48 -0.48 11.71
N GLY A 217 -13.77 -0.82 11.71
CA GLY A 217 -14.47 -1.36 10.56
C GLY A 217 -14.57 -0.40 9.36
N GLN A 218 -15.22 -0.89 8.30
CA GLN A 218 -15.35 -0.16 7.03
C GLN A 218 -15.97 1.24 7.16
N PHE A 219 -16.82 1.45 8.17
CA PHE A 219 -17.44 2.75 8.45
C PHE A 219 -16.42 3.85 8.81
N THR A 220 -15.19 3.50 9.10
CA THR A 220 -14.08 4.45 9.31
C THR A 220 -13.44 4.91 7.99
N GLY A 221 -14.01 4.56 6.83
CA GLY A 221 -13.52 4.94 5.51
C GLY A 221 -12.46 4.00 4.96
N ARG A 222 -12.63 2.68 5.09
CA ARG A 222 -11.70 1.64 4.61
C ARG A 222 -12.44 0.51 3.92
N ASN A 223 -11.84 0.00 2.83
CA ASN A 223 -12.44 -1.16 2.14
C ASN A 223 -12.42 -2.43 2.99
N MET A 224 -11.44 -2.54 3.87
CA MET A 224 -11.23 -3.70 4.74
C MET A 224 -10.71 -3.23 6.11
N PRO A 225 -11.07 -3.89 7.20
CA PRO A 225 -10.48 -3.63 8.51
C PRO A 225 -8.95 -3.82 8.51
N PRO A 226 -8.21 -3.14 9.40
CA PRO A 226 -6.75 -3.10 9.32
C PRO A 226 -6.06 -4.45 9.50
N ILE A 227 -6.51 -5.25 10.48
CA ILE A 227 -5.85 -6.53 10.78
C ILE A 227 -6.20 -7.57 9.71
N ALA A 228 -7.43 -7.54 9.18
CA ALA A 228 -7.80 -8.32 8.00
C ALA A 228 -7.00 -7.90 6.76
N THR A 229 -6.56 -6.63 6.68
CA THR A 229 -5.67 -6.16 5.60
C THR A 229 -4.27 -6.76 5.73
N ALA A 230 -3.71 -6.85 6.95
CA ALA A 230 -2.43 -7.55 7.19
C ALA A 230 -2.50 -9.02 6.75
N ASP A 231 -3.57 -9.72 7.10
CA ASP A 231 -3.81 -11.12 6.71
C ASP A 231 -3.95 -11.27 5.19
N PHE A 232 -4.59 -10.32 4.52
CA PHE A 232 -4.76 -10.31 3.06
C PHE A 232 -3.44 -10.07 2.32
N VAL A 233 -2.62 -9.13 2.78
CA VAL A 233 -1.29 -8.81 2.22
C VAL A 233 -0.32 -9.98 2.42
N GLY A 234 -0.40 -10.62 3.57
CA GLY A 234 0.49 -11.70 4.00
C GLY A 234 1.41 -11.22 5.12
N LEU A 235 1.48 -12.01 6.20
CA LEU A 235 2.18 -11.63 7.42
C LEU A 235 3.69 -11.49 7.23
N ASP A 236 4.29 -12.26 6.34
CA ASP A 236 5.70 -12.14 5.96
C ASP A 236 5.99 -10.82 5.23
N VAL A 237 5.10 -10.39 4.33
CA VAL A 237 5.20 -9.09 3.64
C VAL A 237 4.96 -7.96 4.63
N HIS A 238 3.95 -8.09 5.50
CA HIS A 238 3.69 -7.13 6.59
C HIS A 238 4.94 -6.95 7.45
N LYS A 239 5.54 -8.04 7.93
CA LYS A 239 6.78 -8.01 8.71
C LYS A 239 7.91 -7.29 7.97
N ALA A 240 8.17 -7.66 6.73
CA ALA A 240 9.26 -7.06 5.95
C ALA A 240 9.11 -5.53 5.83
N ILE A 241 7.88 -5.03 5.65
CA ILE A 241 7.60 -3.59 5.55
C ILE A 241 7.79 -2.89 6.89
N VAL A 242 7.20 -3.43 7.98
CA VAL A 242 7.29 -2.77 9.30
C VAL A 242 8.71 -2.81 9.86
N ASP A 243 9.45 -3.91 9.65
CA ASP A 243 10.86 -4.02 10.04
C ASP A 243 11.73 -3.01 9.29
N ASN A 244 11.51 -2.86 7.97
CA ASN A 244 12.21 -1.86 7.17
C ASN A 244 11.96 -0.44 7.71
N ILE A 245 10.70 -0.08 7.98
CA ILE A 245 10.36 1.24 8.50
C ILE A 245 10.95 1.42 9.90
N TYR A 246 10.80 0.46 10.80
CA TYR A 246 11.34 0.51 12.16
C TYR A 246 12.85 0.76 12.19
N ASN A 247 13.59 0.05 11.33
CA ASN A 247 15.05 0.15 11.30
C ASN A 247 15.56 1.46 10.65
N ASN A 248 14.81 2.01 9.70
CA ASN A 248 15.24 3.16 8.90
C ASN A 248 14.51 4.47 9.21
N THR A 249 13.67 4.50 10.24
CA THR A 249 12.87 5.68 10.63
C THR A 249 13.16 6.07 12.08
N LYS A 250 13.20 7.39 12.33
CA LYS A 250 13.40 7.98 13.67
C LYS A 250 12.29 8.95 14.06
N ASP A 251 11.13 8.89 13.37
CA ASP A 251 10.00 9.76 13.70
C ASP A 251 9.29 9.35 15.00
N TYR A 252 8.29 10.13 15.40
CA TYR A 252 7.59 9.92 16.66
C TYR A 252 6.82 8.60 16.73
N ALA A 253 6.43 8.05 15.59
CA ALA A 253 5.62 6.83 15.51
C ALA A 253 6.45 5.55 15.40
N ARG A 254 7.78 5.61 15.46
CA ARG A 254 8.68 4.47 15.27
C ARG A 254 8.25 3.22 16.05
N SER A 255 7.80 3.38 17.30
CA SER A 255 7.36 2.25 18.13
C SER A 255 6.11 1.53 17.61
N THR A 256 5.28 2.22 16.81
CA THR A 256 4.11 1.58 16.20
C THR A 256 4.46 0.59 15.08
N PHE A 257 5.73 0.55 14.64
CA PHE A 257 6.26 -0.41 13.68
C PHE A 257 6.91 -1.64 14.34
N ILE A 258 6.89 -1.76 15.66
CA ILE A 258 7.34 -3.00 16.33
C ILE A 258 6.30 -4.09 16.05
N LEU A 259 6.74 -5.17 15.41
CA LEU A 259 5.88 -6.30 15.12
C LEU A 259 5.47 -7.02 16.41
N PRO A 260 4.18 -7.28 16.67
CA PRO A 260 3.76 -8.08 17.81
C PRO A 260 4.25 -9.52 17.74
N ASP A 261 4.61 -10.10 18.89
CA ASP A 261 5.18 -11.45 18.99
C ASP A 261 4.25 -12.53 18.45
N TYR A 262 2.93 -12.38 18.61
CA TYR A 262 1.97 -13.37 18.10
C TYR A 262 1.96 -13.45 16.57
N ILE A 263 2.25 -12.35 15.88
CA ILE A 263 2.39 -12.36 14.41
C ILE A 263 3.68 -13.07 14.00
N GLN A 264 4.80 -12.83 14.72
CA GLN A 264 6.04 -13.57 14.48
C GLN A 264 5.84 -15.07 14.65
N LYS A 265 5.15 -15.51 15.70
CA LYS A 265 4.82 -16.93 15.92
C LYS A 265 4.02 -17.55 14.75
N LEU A 266 3.05 -16.82 14.21
CA LEU A 266 2.29 -17.29 13.05
C LEU A 266 3.17 -17.41 11.80
N ILE A 267 4.08 -16.48 11.57
CA ILE A 267 5.05 -16.53 10.46
C ILE A 267 5.95 -17.75 10.60
N ASP A 268 6.50 -18.00 11.77
CA ASP A 268 7.38 -19.14 12.05
C ASP A 268 6.67 -20.49 11.85
N GLN A 269 5.35 -20.53 12.03
CA GLN A 269 4.50 -21.68 11.75
C GLN A 269 4.08 -21.80 10.28
N GLY A 270 4.48 -20.88 9.40
CA GLY A 270 4.05 -20.84 8.00
C GLY A 270 2.61 -20.39 7.79
N LYS A 271 1.94 -19.84 8.82
CA LYS A 271 0.58 -19.31 8.78
C LYS A 271 0.61 -17.85 8.30
N LEU A 272 0.79 -17.70 7.00
CA LEU A 272 1.11 -16.41 6.37
C LEU A 272 -0.13 -15.60 5.90
N GLY A 273 -1.34 -15.99 6.31
CA GLY A 273 -2.56 -15.32 5.93
C GLY A 273 -3.26 -15.92 4.72
N ARG A 274 -4.07 -15.12 4.03
CA ARG A 274 -4.97 -15.56 2.96
C ARG A 274 -4.29 -16.36 1.85
N LYS A 275 -3.03 -16.06 1.51
CA LYS A 275 -2.29 -16.75 0.44
C LYS A 275 -2.04 -18.22 0.71
N VAL A 276 -1.94 -18.61 1.99
CA VAL A 276 -1.82 -20.00 2.45
C VAL A 276 -3.11 -20.51 3.11
N LYS A 277 -4.19 -19.70 3.07
CA LYS A 277 -5.54 -19.98 3.64
C LYS A 277 -5.57 -20.06 5.17
N GLU A 278 -4.50 -19.75 5.85
CA GLU A 278 -4.37 -19.74 7.31
C GLU A 278 -3.41 -18.62 7.74
N GLY A 279 -3.84 -17.80 8.71
CA GLY A 279 -3.09 -16.68 9.25
C GLY A 279 -3.79 -16.12 10.47
N LEU A 280 -4.03 -14.81 10.53
CA LEU A 280 -4.85 -14.18 11.58
C LEU A 280 -6.31 -14.63 11.48
N TYR A 281 -6.74 -14.92 10.26
CA TYR A 281 -8.05 -15.49 9.96
C TYR A 281 -7.93 -16.76 9.15
N LYS A 282 -8.90 -17.67 9.33
CA LYS A 282 -9.09 -18.80 8.42
C LYS A 282 -10.57 -19.05 8.19
N THR A 283 -10.89 -19.66 7.04
CA THR A 283 -12.24 -20.06 6.70
C THR A 283 -12.30 -21.57 6.54
N VAL A 284 -13.17 -22.21 7.30
CA VAL A 284 -13.43 -23.65 7.22
C VAL A 284 -14.82 -23.86 6.63
N VAL A 285 -14.96 -24.85 5.76
CA VAL A 285 -16.26 -25.31 5.23
C VAL A 285 -16.70 -26.48 6.07
N ASN A 286 -17.84 -26.37 6.75
CA ASN A 286 -18.38 -27.47 7.54
C ASN A 286 -19.05 -28.54 6.67
N GLU A 287 -19.47 -29.65 7.26
CA GLU A 287 -20.12 -30.79 6.59
C GLU A 287 -21.37 -30.40 5.79
N ALA A 288 -22.07 -29.32 6.21
CA ALA A 288 -23.24 -28.77 5.51
C ALA A 288 -22.86 -27.80 4.38
N GLY A 289 -21.57 -27.66 4.00
CA GLY A 289 -21.09 -26.75 2.97
C GLY A 289 -21.08 -25.27 3.37
N LYS A 290 -21.36 -24.95 4.64
CA LYS A 290 -21.37 -23.57 5.15
C LYS A 290 -19.97 -23.13 5.52
N LYS A 291 -19.60 -21.93 5.05
CA LYS A 291 -18.32 -21.27 5.42
C LYS A 291 -18.42 -20.68 6.82
N ILE A 292 -17.52 -21.10 7.69
CA ILE A 292 -17.34 -20.55 9.04
C ILE A 292 -16.00 -19.84 9.10
N GLN A 293 -16.01 -18.60 9.60
CA GLN A 293 -14.79 -17.83 9.80
C GLN A 293 -14.25 -18.03 11.20
N TYR A 294 -12.97 -18.34 11.30
CA TYR A 294 -12.21 -18.45 12.53
C TYR A 294 -11.20 -17.32 12.61
N VAL A 295 -10.86 -16.92 13.81
CA VAL A 295 -9.85 -15.93 14.14
C VAL A 295 -8.84 -16.54 15.11
N TYR A 296 -7.57 -16.18 14.96
CA TYR A 296 -6.53 -16.58 15.89
C TYR A 296 -6.74 -15.90 17.24
N ASP A 297 -6.85 -16.68 18.28
CA ASP A 297 -6.94 -16.19 19.65
C ASP A 297 -5.54 -16.03 20.22
N ILE A 298 -5.19 -14.79 20.57
CA ILE A 298 -3.82 -14.41 20.95
C ILE A 298 -3.40 -15.05 22.27
N ASP A 299 -4.36 -15.25 23.17
CA ASP A 299 -4.09 -15.77 24.51
C ASP A 299 -3.90 -17.28 24.53
N SER A 300 -4.84 -18.01 23.91
CA SER A 300 -4.76 -19.47 23.85
C SER A 300 -3.78 -20.00 22.78
N GLY A 301 -3.46 -19.22 21.76
CA GLY A 301 -2.68 -19.66 20.61
C GLY A 301 -3.44 -20.56 19.65
N GLU A 302 -4.74 -20.69 19.79
CA GLU A 302 -5.63 -21.56 19.01
C GLU A 302 -6.60 -20.72 18.16
N TYR A 303 -7.36 -21.37 17.29
CA TYR A 303 -8.40 -20.71 16.51
C TYR A 303 -9.78 -20.87 17.17
N ARG A 304 -10.49 -19.77 17.35
CA ARG A 304 -11.91 -19.73 17.75
C ARG A 304 -12.81 -19.20 16.64
N GLU A 305 -14.09 -19.47 16.72
CA GLU A 305 -15.04 -18.82 15.80
C GLU A 305 -14.98 -17.31 15.94
N LYS A 306 -15.02 -16.61 14.80
CA LYS A 306 -15.06 -15.15 14.76
C LYS A 306 -16.33 -14.63 15.40
N MET A 307 -16.19 -13.77 16.40
CA MET A 307 -17.32 -13.11 17.06
C MET A 307 -17.87 -11.94 16.22
N ARG A 308 -19.13 -11.63 16.46
CA ARG A 308 -19.79 -10.45 15.87
C ARG A 308 -19.97 -9.43 16.98
N TYR A 309 -19.28 -8.32 16.83
CA TYR A 309 -19.42 -7.18 17.73
C TYR A 309 -20.42 -6.18 17.17
N SER A 310 -21.18 -5.54 18.06
CA SER A 310 -22.12 -4.47 17.72
C SER A 310 -21.96 -3.33 18.73
N PHE A 311 -21.41 -2.23 18.26
CA PHE A 311 -21.18 -1.04 19.08
C PHE A 311 -22.24 0.02 18.75
N PRO A 312 -22.90 0.62 19.76
CA PRO A 312 -23.95 1.63 19.52
C PRO A 312 -23.46 2.83 18.70
N PHE A 313 -22.24 3.29 18.94
CA PHE A 313 -21.65 4.40 18.16
C PHE A 313 -21.46 4.04 16.69
N ALA A 314 -20.94 2.84 16.41
CA ALA A 314 -20.70 2.37 15.07
C ALA A 314 -22.00 2.21 14.27
N LYS A 315 -23.06 1.70 14.93
CA LYS A 315 -24.39 1.60 14.31
C LYS A 315 -24.93 2.97 13.92
N LYS A 316 -24.89 3.95 14.82
CA LYS A 316 -25.31 5.33 14.53
C LYS A 316 -24.52 5.94 13.41
N MET A 317 -23.19 5.74 13.43
CA MET A 317 -22.29 6.23 12.39
C MET A 317 -22.63 5.62 11.02
N ILE A 318 -22.84 4.31 10.97
CA ILE A 318 -23.26 3.58 9.77
C ILE A 318 -24.57 4.12 9.20
N ASP A 319 -25.60 4.25 10.06
CA ASP A 319 -26.92 4.74 9.67
C ASP A 319 -26.83 6.16 9.06
N SER A 320 -26.05 7.05 9.66
CA SER A 320 -25.81 8.41 9.16
C SER A 320 -25.01 8.42 7.85
N LEU A 321 -23.99 7.55 7.72
CA LEU A 321 -23.21 7.42 6.49
C LEU A 321 -24.06 6.94 5.30
N HIS A 322 -24.98 6.01 5.53
CA HIS A 322 -25.94 5.56 4.49
C HIS A 322 -26.84 6.69 3.99
N GLN A 323 -27.22 7.62 4.88
CA GLN A 323 -28.01 8.80 4.54
C GLN A 323 -27.18 9.92 3.89
N GLY A 324 -25.85 9.78 3.87
CA GLY A 324 -24.94 10.83 3.40
C GLY A 324 -24.75 11.97 4.41
N ASP A 325 -25.19 11.79 5.64
CA ASP A 325 -24.99 12.76 6.73
C ASP A 325 -23.67 12.48 7.46
N TYR A 326 -22.57 12.92 6.84
CA TYR A 326 -21.23 12.72 7.38
C TYR A 326 -21.02 13.46 8.70
N LYS A 327 -21.62 14.66 8.83
CA LYS A 327 -21.52 15.42 10.08
C LYS A 327 -22.14 14.64 11.26
N ALA A 328 -23.37 14.15 11.11
CA ALA A 328 -24.01 13.36 12.16
C ALA A 328 -23.25 12.07 12.45
N ALA A 329 -22.67 11.41 11.43
CA ALA A 329 -21.85 10.22 11.62
C ALA A 329 -20.66 10.49 12.56
N PHE A 330 -19.86 11.51 12.27
CA PHE A 330 -18.67 11.84 13.06
C PHE A 330 -19.01 12.53 14.38
N ASP A 331 -20.11 13.30 14.45
CA ASP A 331 -20.62 13.82 15.73
C ASP A 331 -21.03 12.70 16.69
N SER A 332 -21.61 11.61 16.19
CA SER A 332 -21.95 10.45 17.01
C SER A 332 -20.71 9.74 17.59
N LEU A 333 -19.58 9.76 16.87
CA LEU A 333 -18.31 9.23 17.36
C LEU A 333 -17.66 10.16 18.38
N LYS A 334 -17.57 11.47 18.07
CA LYS A 334 -16.92 12.48 18.94
C LYS A 334 -17.57 12.59 20.33
N HIS A 335 -18.88 12.40 20.43
CA HIS A 335 -19.66 12.53 21.66
C HIS A 335 -19.92 11.19 22.37
N ASN A 336 -19.35 10.10 21.89
CA ASN A 336 -19.41 8.81 22.55
C ASN A 336 -18.14 8.56 23.37
N HIS A 337 -18.31 8.16 24.63
CA HIS A 337 -17.19 7.95 25.56
C HIS A 337 -17.03 6.47 25.95
N SER A 338 -17.58 5.55 25.16
CA SER A 338 -17.23 4.13 25.33
C SER A 338 -15.77 3.89 24.95
N ILE A 339 -15.14 2.89 25.53
CA ILE A 339 -13.74 2.53 25.24
C ILE A 339 -13.53 2.33 23.73
N GLU A 340 -14.49 1.67 23.09
CA GLU A 340 -14.42 1.39 21.64
C GLU A 340 -14.50 2.68 20.79
N ALA A 341 -15.35 3.61 21.16
CA ALA A 341 -15.43 4.91 20.47
C ALA A 341 -14.15 5.73 20.67
N GLU A 342 -13.59 5.72 21.87
CA GLU A 342 -12.33 6.39 22.17
C GLU A 342 -11.16 5.77 21.38
N ILE A 343 -11.07 4.45 21.29
CA ILE A 343 -10.10 3.75 20.45
C ILE A 343 -10.28 4.18 18.98
N CYS A 344 -11.51 4.10 18.46
CA CYS A 344 -11.81 4.46 17.09
C CYS A 344 -11.40 5.90 16.77
N LEU A 345 -11.80 6.87 17.58
CA LEU A 345 -11.49 8.28 17.40
C LEU A 345 -9.98 8.55 17.49
N SER A 346 -9.31 7.94 18.48
CA SER A 346 -7.85 8.05 18.64
C SER A 346 -7.10 7.54 17.41
N PHE A 347 -7.53 6.40 16.85
CA PHE A 347 -6.93 5.87 15.62
C PHE A 347 -7.12 6.79 14.42
N LEU A 348 -8.29 7.40 14.25
CA LEU A 348 -8.54 8.36 13.17
C LEU A 348 -7.69 9.61 13.32
N ILE A 349 -7.54 10.12 14.54
CA ILE A 349 -6.68 11.29 14.82
C ILE A 349 -5.21 10.94 14.52
N LYS A 350 -4.71 9.81 15.00
CA LYS A 350 -3.33 9.35 14.75
C LYS A 350 -3.06 9.11 13.27
N TYR A 351 -4.02 8.52 12.55
CA TYR A 351 -3.95 8.31 11.10
C TYR A 351 -3.69 9.63 10.37
N VAL A 352 -4.46 10.67 10.68
CA VAL A 352 -4.28 12.00 10.08
C VAL A 352 -2.92 12.59 10.43
N LEU A 353 -2.56 12.59 11.71
CA LEU A 353 -1.31 13.19 12.18
C LEU A 353 -0.08 12.49 11.59
N TYR A 354 -0.12 11.16 11.49
CA TYR A 354 0.98 10.43 10.89
C TYR A 354 1.05 10.61 9.37
N SER A 355 -0.09 10.66 8.69
CA SER A 355 -0.13 10.95 7.26
C SER A 355 0.49 12.31 6.92
N ILE A 356 0.19 13.35 7.71
CA ILE A 356 0.78 14.67 7.53
C ILE A 356 2.28 14.65 7.83
N THR A 357 2.71 13.93 8.85
CA THR A 357 4.14 13.77 9.17
C THR A 357 4.87 13.06 8.03
N ALA A 358 4.32 11.96 7.55
CA ALA A 358 4.93 11.16 6.49
C ALA A 358 5.02 11.95 5.17
N VAL A 359 3.96 12.66 4.78
CA VAL A 359 3.96 13.42 3.52
C VAL A 359 4.93 14.59 3.56
N LYS A 360 5.07 15.29 4.69
CA LYS A 360 6.05 16.38 4.85
C LYS A 360 7.50 15.90 4.74
N LEU A 361 7.76 14.62 5.00
CA LEU A 361 9.10 14.01 4.85
C LEU A 361 9.32 13.47 3.43
N ALA A 362 8.27 13.06 2.76
CA ALA A 362 8.37 12.31 1.50
C ALA A 362 7.96 13.11 0.26
N SER A 363 7.24 14.23 0.38
CA SER A 363 6.73 14.98 -0.78
C SER A 363 6.61 16.47 -0.51
N ASP A 364 6.78 17.26 -1.56
CA ASP A 364 6.52 18.71 -1.54
C ASP A 364 5.01 19.02 -1.67
N ASP A 365 4.19 18.03 -2.05
CA ASP A 365 2.73 18.17 -2.19
C ASP A 365 2.02 17.46 -1.03
N LEU A 366 1.37 18.23 -0.16
CA LEU A 366 0.62 17.69 0.98
C LEU A 366 -0.62 16.86 0.57
N HIS A 367 -1.16 17.06 -0.64
CA HIS A 367 -2.23 16.21 -1.18
C HIS A 367 -1.73 14.82 -1.59
N ALA A 368 -0.42 14.60 -1.66
CA ALA A 368 0.13 13.28 -2.00
C ALA A 368 -0.30 12.19 -1.00
N ALA A 369 -0.48 12.53 0.29
CA ALA A 369 -1.00 11.58 1.28
C ALA A 369 -2.47 11.21 1.00
N ASP A 370 -3.30 12.18 0.63
CA ASP A 370 -4.70 11.94 0.25
C ASP A 370 -4.78 11.03 -0.98
N ALA A 371 -4.00 11.34 -2.01
CA ALA A 371 -3.91 10.53 -3.23
C ALA A 371 -3.41 9.12 -2.93
N ALA A 372 -2.34 8.99 -2.14
CA ALA A 372 -1.76 7.70 -1.77
C ALA A 372 -2.77 6.81 -1.03
N MET A 373 -3.47 7.34 -0.04
CA MET A 373 -4.42 6.55 0.74
C MET A 373 -5.69 6.23 -0.04
N ALA A 374 -6.23 7.18 -0.82
CA ALA A 374 -7.42 6.95 -1.63
C ALA A 374 -7.19 5.91 -2.73
N THR A 375 -6.07 5.99 -3.44
CA THR A 375 -5.85 5.22 -4.67
C THR A 375 -4.84 4.08 -4.53
N GLY A 376 -4.05 4.04 -3.44
CA GLY A 376 -3.14 2.95 -3.11
C GLY A 376 -3.68 1.95 -2.07
N PHE A 377 -4.50 2.42 -1.14
CA PHE A 377 -5.09 1.58 -0.10
C PHE A 377 -6.62 1.46 -0.19
N GLY A 378 -7.27 2.33 -0.96
CA GLY A 378 -8.72 2.45 -0.94
C GLY A 378 -9.21 2.90 0.44
N TRP A 379 -8.51 3.84 1.06
CA TRP A 379 -8.84 4.43 2.35
C TRP A 379 -9.23 5.89 2.23
N VAL A 380 -9.98 6.37 3.20
CA VAL A 380 -10.36 7.78 3.28
C VAL A 380 -9.13 8.68 3.26
N PRO A 381 -9.14 9.76 2.43
CA PRO A 381 -8.08 10.75 2.44
C PRO A 381 -7.89 11.37 3.84
N PRO A 382 -6.65 11.52 4.34
CA PRO A 382 -6.41 12.08 5.67
C PRO A 382 -6.99 13.48 5.89
N LEU A 383 -6.90 14.37 4.90
CA LEU A 383 -7.45 15.73 5.03
C LEU A 383 -8.98 15.73 5.08
N ALA A 384 -9.65 14.80 4.39
CA ALA A 384 -11.10 14.64 4.46
C ALA A 384 -11.59 14.20 5.85
N VAL A 385 -10.76 13.47 6.61
CA VAL A 385 -11.07 13.13 8.02
C VAL A 385 -11.04 14.38 8.90
N ILE A 386 -10.13 15.33 8.65
CA ILE A 386 -10.10 16.61 9.36
C ILE A 386 -11.43 17.36 9.15
N ASP A 387 -11.88 17.44 7.91
CA ASP A 387 -13.14 18.13 7.57
C ASP A 387 -14.35 17.43 8.21
N ALA A 388 -14.40 16.10 8.14
CA ALA A 388 -15.46 15.29 8.74
C ALA A 388 -15.51 15.42 10.27
N LEU A 389 -14.37 15.61 10.93
CA LEU A 389 -14.28 15.85 12.38
C LEU A 389 -14.61 17.30 12.79
N GLY A 390 -14.93 18.18 11.85
CA GLY A 390 -15.35 19.56 12.11
C GLY A 390 -14.32 20.63 11.74
N GLY A 391 -13.33 20.25 10.92
CA GLY A 391 -12.27 21.15 10.46
C GLY A 391 -11.08 21.25 11.40
N LYS A 392 -10.06 21.98 10.96
CA LYS A 392 -8.73 22.04 11.61
C LYS A 392 -8.77 22.40 13.10
N ASN A 393 -9.57 23.39 13.48
CA ASN A 393 -9.60 23.86 14.86
C ASN A 393 -10.22 22.81 15.81
N GLU A 394 -11.32 22.19 15.37
CA GLU A 394 -11.95 21.11 16.15
C GLU A 394 -11.08 19.87 16.19
N PHE A 395 -10.46 19.51 15.07
CA PHE A 395 -9.49 18.40 15.00
C PHE A 395 -8.32 18.62 15.99
N MET A 396 -7.76 19.83 16.03
CA MET A 396 -6.66 20.16 16.96
C MET A 396 -7.11 20.00 18.42
N LYS A 397 -8.32 20.46 18.76
CA LYS A 397 -8.89 20.31 20.10
C LYS A 397 -9.09 18.83 20.44
N LEU A 398 -9.71 18.06 19.54
CA LEU A 398 -9.90 16.61 19.72
C LEU A 398 -8.55 15.88 19.93
N ALA A 399 -7.51 16.25 19.17
CA ALA A 399 -6.19 15.68 19.35
C ALA A 399 -5.62 15.98 20.76
N GLN A 400 -5.79 17.22 21.24
CA GLN A 400 -5.35 17.61 22.58
C GLN A 400 -6.12 16.89 23.69
N ASP A 401 -7.41 16.66 23.49
CA ASP A 401 -8.28 16.04 24.50
C ASP A 401 -8.13 14.51 24.55
N ARG A 402 -7.75 13.86 23.42
CA ARG A 402 -7.79 12.40 23.25
C ARG A 402 -6.43 11.72 23.20
N LEU A 403 -5.36 12.45 22.91
CA LEU A 403 -4.01 11.89 22.87
C LEU A 403 -3.26 12.20 24.16
N SER A 404 -2.34 11.31 24.55
CA SER A 404 -1.50 11.53 25.71
C SER A 404 -0.61 12.78 25.55
N SER A 405 -0.32 13.47 26.64
CA SER A 405 0.57 14.63 26.65
C SER A 405 1.97 14.29 26.13
N GLU A 406 2.46 13.08 26.40
CA GLU A 406 3.74 12.59 25.88
C GLU A 406 3.73 12.50 24.35
N LEU A 407 2.68 11.89 23.77
CA LEU A 407 2.55 11.77 22.32
C LEU A 407 2.42 13.15 21.66
N LEU A 408 1.62 14.05 22.25
CA LEU A 408 1.45 15.42 21.74
C LEU A 408 2.75 16.22 21.74
N ALA A 409 3.58 16.06 22.77
CA ALA A 409 4.90 16.71 22.84
C ALA A 409 5.82 16.22 21.70
N ARG A 410 5.76 14.93 21.36
CA ARG A 410 6.56 14.34 20.27
C ARG A 410 6.06 14.75 18.88
N ILE A 411 4.75 14.89 18.68
CA ILE A 411 4.12 15.25 17.39
C ILE A 411 4.36 16.72 17.03
N LYS A 412 4.54 17.63 18.01
CA LYS A 412 4.56 19.08 17.79
C LYS A 412 3.32 19.57 17.04
N LEU A 413 2.16 19.31 17.59
CA LEU A 413 0.84 19.40 16.94
C LEU A 413 0.62 20.69 16.13
N LYS A 414 1.00 21.86 16.67
CA LYS A 414 0.83 23.14 15.97
C LYS A 414 1.66 23.24 14.69
N GLU A 415 2.90 22.72 14.71
CA GLU A 415 3.79 22.70 13.54
C GLU A 415 3.29 21.69 12.51
N THR A 416 2.85 20.53 12.97
CA THR A 416 2.32 19.47 12.09
C THR A 416 1.09 19.96 11.34
N LEU A 417 0.17 20.64 12.00
CA LEU A 417 -1.06 21.16 11.40
C LEU A 417 -0.92 22.53 10.73
N LYS A 418 0.30 23.10 10.67
CA LYS A 418 0.54 24.36 9.99
C LYS A 418 0.44 24.21 8.47
N ASP A 419 -0.14 25.22 7.81
CA ASP A 419 -0.21 25.35 6.34
C ASP A 419 -0.86 24.15 5.60
N LEU A 420 -1.81 23.48 6.26
CA LEU A 420 -2.56 22.39 5.60
C LEU A 420 -3.50 22.96 4.55
N PRO A 421 -3.52 22.38 3.34
CA PRO A 421 -4.53 22.67 2.34
C PRO A 421 -5.92 22.18 2.79
N ALA A 422 -6.97 22.68 2.16
CA ALA A 422 -8.30 22.10 2.31
C ALA A 422 -8.33 20.66 1.78
N GLY A 423 -9.08 19.78 2.44
CA GLY A 423 -9.32 18.44 1.95
C GLY A 423 -10.10 18.45 0.63
N SER A 424 -9.84 17.48 -0.23
CA SER A 424 -10.69 17.23 -1.39
C SER A 424 -12.03 16.68 -0.95
N TYR A 425 -13.10 17.02 -1.69
CA TYR A 425 -14.40 16.37 -1.44
C TYR A 425 -14.25 14.85 -1.50
N TYR A 426 -14.85 14.19 -0.53
CA TYR A 426 -14.75 12.78 -0.38
C TYR A 426 -16.10 12.15 -0.01
N ASP A 427 -16.53 11.13 -0.76
CA ASP A 427 -17.71 10.36 -0.44
C ASP A 427 -17.34 9.11 0.36
N PHE A 428 -17.55 9.15 1.68
CA PHE A 428 -17.30 8.01 2.58
C PHE A 428 -18.05 6.75 2.16
N ARG A 429 -19.18 6.86 1.42
CA ARG A 429 -19.92 5.71 0.90
C ARG A 429 -19.13 4.92 -0.13
N SER A 430 -18.14 5.53 -0.79
CA SER A 430 -17.27 4.86 -1.75
C SER A 430 -16.48 3.72 -1.12
N TYR A 431 -16.16 3.82 0.16
CA TYR A 431 -15.42 2.81 0.93
C TYR A 431 -16.34 1.97 1.80
N PHE A 432 -17.48 2.49 2.18
CA PHE A 432 -18.46 1.81 2.97
C PHE A 432 -19.42 1.00 2.07
N LYS A 433 -18.97 -0.16 1.62
CA LYS A 433 -19.84 -1.15 0.97
C LYS A 433 -20.52 -1.98 2.04
N GLY A 434 -21.43 -1.37 2.79
CA GLY A 434 -22.34 -2.12 3.65
C GLY A 434 -23.10 -3.14 2.80
N LYS A 435 -23.04 -4.41 3.16
CA LYS A 435 -24.01 -5.37 2.62
C LYS A 435 -25.39 -4.85 3.01
N GLN A 436 -26.21 -4.49 2.01
CA GLN A 436 -27.64 -4.37 2.15
C GLN A 436 -28.23 -5.68 2.66
#